data_51e6c24f85c5419518a52c69a4bf815d
#
_entry.id   51e6c24f85c5419518a52c69a4bf815d
#
_cell.length_a   1.000
_cell.length_b   1.000
_cell.length_c   1.000
_cell.angle_alpha   90.00
_cell.angle_beta   90.00
_cell.angle_gamma   90.00
#
_symmetry.space_group_name_H-M   'P 1'
#
loop_
_entity.id
_entity.type
_entity.pdbx_description
1 polymer ?
#
loop_
_entity_poly.entity_id
_entity_poly.type
_entity_poly.pdbx_seq_one_letter_code
_entity_poly.pdbx_strand_id
1 'polypeptide(L)'
;MDNRLNWNMHINNIKLRLSKGISILSLIRHYVPEAILRSLYFTFINSHIDYNLLNWGTAPPATLESISSKTRKAIRIISFKNKEEPSTPLFKKHSILPLEQNLELKQGSFMWKLNNGMIPPSLANNFRQRRNQINIVHNRLQASNNHITYAGPRLWQIIPDNIKGKAFPKSFSTSFRTHLLDSLS
;
A
#
# COMPACT_ATOMS: atom_id res chain seq x y z
N MET A 1 12.38 -6.00 -15.15
CA MET A 1 13.03 -4.80 -14.59
C MET A 1 13.84 -4.20 -15.72
N ASP A 2 13.61 -2.95 -16.08
CA ASP A 2 14.40 -2.28 -17.13
C ASP A 2 15.79 -1.97 -16.58
N ASN A 3 16.83 -1.94 -17.44
CA ASN A 3 18.23 -1.62 -17.07
C ASN A 3 18.39 -0.26 -16.35
N ARG A 4 17.34 0.57 -16.33
CA ARG A 4 17.29 1.88 -15.66
C ARG A 4 16.52 1.86 -14.33
N LEU A 5 16.23 0.68 -13.74
CA LEU A 5 15.39 0.53 -12.54
C LEU A 5 14.02 1.21 -12.66
N ASN A 6 13.50 1.31 -13.88
CA ASN A 6 12.26 2.01 -14.16
C ASN A 6 11.08 1.03 -14.03
N TRP A 7 10.11 1.38 -13.20
CA TRP A 7 8.91 0.56 -12.95
C TRP A 7 7.81 0.74 -13.99
N ASN A 8 8.01 1.55 -15.05
CA ASN A 8 6.95 1.90 -16.01
C ASN A 8 6.33 0.69 -16.69
N MET A 9 7.13 -0.27 -17.16
CA MET A 9 6.63 -1.51 -17.76
C MET A 9 5.75 -2.30 -16.78
N HIS A 10 6.23 -2.46 -15.54
CA HIS A 10 5.50 -3.18 -14.50
C HIS A 10 4.19 -2.48 -14.15
N ILE A 11 4.22 -1.17 -13.95
CA ILE A 11 3.04 -0.36 -13.64
C ILE A 11 2.03 -0.36 -14.79
N ASN A 12 2.49 -0.32 -16.04
CA ASN A 12 1.60 -0.45 -17.19
C ASN A 12 0.90 -1.82 -17.22
N ASN A 13 1.61 -2.90 -16.90
CA ASN A 13 1.00 -4.22 -16.76
C ASN A 13 -0.04 -4.27 -15.62
N ILE A 14 0.26 -3.67 -14.47
CA ILE A 14 -0.71 -3.53 -13.38
C ILE A 14 -1.94 -2.77 -13.88
N LYS A 15 -1.78 -1.62 -14.54
CA LYS A 15 -2.88 -0.81 -15.08
C LYS A 15 -3.78 -1.60 -16.02
N LEU A 16 -3.22 -2.43 -16.88
CA LEU A 16 -3.99 -3.31 -17.77
C LEU A 16 -4.79 -4.35 -16.99
N ARG A 17 -4.17 -5.01 -16.01
CA ARG A 17 -4.85 -6.00 -15.16
C ARG A 17 -5.96 -5.36 -14.33
N LEU A 18 -5.71 -4.20 -13.74
CA LEU A 18 -6.74 -3.45 -13.01
C LEU A 18 -7.90 -3.04 -13.92
N SER A 19 -7.62 -2.62 -15.16
CA SER A 19 -8.68 -2.27 -16.12
C SER A 19 -9.58 -3.48 -16.44
N LYS A 20 -8.99 -4.65 -16.67
CA LYS A 20 -9.75 -5.91 -16.87
C LYS A 20 -10.59 -6.25 -15.63
N GLY A 21 -10.00 -6.19 -14.42
CA GLY A 21 -10.73 -6.42 -13.18
C GLY A 21 -11.89 -5.45 -12.97
N ILE A 22 -11.67 -4.16 -13.25
CA ILE A 22 -12.72 -3.13 -13.18
C ILE A 22 -13.86 -3.42 -14.17
N SER A 23 -13.54 -3.85 -15.38
CA SER A 23 -14.56 -4.22 -16.37
C SER A 23 -15.40 -5.41 -15.89
N ILE A 24 -14.76 -6.45 -15.34
CA ILE A 24 -15.47 -7.61 -14.77
C ILE A 24 -16.38 -7.13 -13.62
N LEU A 25 -15.87 -6.37 -12.65
CA LEU A 25 -16.67 -5.87 -11.53
C LEU A 25 -17.87 -5.04 -12.02
N SER A 26 -17.67 -4.22 -13.06
CA SER A 26 -18.75 -3.41 -13.65
C SER A 26 -19.86 -4.24 -14.28
N LEU A 27 -19.50 -5.35 -14.96
CA LEU A 27 -20.46 -6.25 -15.58
C LEU A 27 -21.30 -7.03 -14.56
N ILE A 28 -20.65 -7.53 -13.50
CA ILE A 28 -21.31 -8.42 -12.55
C ILE A 28 -22.00 -7.68 -11.38
N ARG A 29 -21.74 -6.36 -11.21
CA ARG A 29 -22.21 -5.60 -10.05
C ARG A 29 -23.72 -5.69 -9.82
N HIS A 30 -24.52 -5.87 -10.87
CA HIS A 30 -25.97 -5.95 -10.77
C HIS A 30 -26.50 -7.37 -10.46
N TYR A 31 -25.65 -8.38 -10.50
CA TYR A 31 -26.01 -9.78 -10.33
C TYR A 31 -25.56 -10.38 -9.00
N VAL A 32 -24.68 -9.68 -8.25
CA VAL A 32 -24.10 -10.22 -7.01
C VAL A 32 -24.17 -9.19 -5.88
N PRO A 33 -24.31 -9.66 -4.62
CA PRO A 33 -24.30 -8.79 -3.44
C PRO A 33 -22.98 -8.02 -3.26
N GLU A 34 -23.04 -6.88 -2.57
CA GLU A 34 -21.88 -6.02 -2.25
C GLU A 34 -20.73 -6.80 -1.56
N ALA A 35 -21.04 -7.76 -0.69
CA ALA A 35 -20.05 -8.59 -0.02
C ALA A 35 -19.24 -9.44 -0.99
N ILE A 36 -19.87 -9.99 -2.02
CA ILE A 36 -19.20 -10.75 -3.07
C ILE A 36 -18.34 -9.81 -3.94
N LEU A 37 -18.86 -8.65 -4.31
CA LEU A 37 -18.10 -7.64 -5.06
C LEU A 37 -16.84 -7.20 -4.28
N ARG A 38 -16.93 -7.08 -2.95
CA ARG A 38 -15.79 -6.80 -2.10
C ARG A 38 -14.74 -7.93 -2.17
N SER A 39 -15.15 -9.18 -2.12
CA SER A 39 -14.25 -10.33 -2.26
C SER A 39 -13.56 -10.37 -3.63
N LEU A 40 -14.31 -10.09 -4.68
CA LEU A 40 -13.79 -9.98 -6.04
C LEU A 40 -12.85 -8.78 -6.24
N TYR A 41 -13.08 -7.68 -5.52
CA TYR A 41 -12.12 -6.56 -5.48
C TYR A 41 -10.75 -7.02 -4.96
N PHE A 42 -10.71 -7.80 -3.86
CA PHE A 42 -9.44 -8.33 -3.35
C PHE A 42 -8.76 -9.25 -4.36
N THR A 43 -9.54 -10.07 -5.08
CA THR A 43 -9.00 -11.00 -6.08
C THR A 43 -8.49 -10.30 -7.33
N PHE A 44 -9.27 -9.40 -7.94
CA PHE A 44 -8.97 -8.82 -9.25
C PHE A 44 -8.22 -7.49 -9.19
N ILE A 45 -8.28 -6.78 -8.07
CA ILE A 45 -7.67 -5.47 -7.92
C ILE A 45 -6.53 -5.52 -6.90
N ASN A 46 -6.85 -5.83 -5.63
CA ASN A 46 -5.89 -5.71 -4.55
C ASN A 46 -4.70 -6.67 -4.69
N SER A 47 -4.91 -7.89 -5.18
CA SER A 47 -3.85 -8.89 -5.40
C SER A 47 -2.75 -8.37 -6.33
N HIS A 48 -3.11 -7.63 -7.38
CA HIS A 48 -2.16 -7.04 -8.31
C HIS A 48 -1.43 -5.83 -7.72
N ILE A 49 -2.10 -5.06 -6.86
CA ILE A 49 -1.51 -3.93 -6.16
C ILE A 49 -0.53 -4.42 -5.10
N ASP A 50 -0.92 -5.41 -4.30
CA ASP A 50 -0.11 -5.93 -3.20
C ASP A 50 1.18 -6.63 -3.67
N TYR A 51 1.18 -7.14 -4.90
CA TYR A 51 2.36 -7.78 -5.44
C TYR A 51 3.51 -6.79 -5.58
N ASN A 52 4.55 -7.02 -4.77
CA ASN A 52 5.79 -6.24 -4.77
C ASN A 52 5.62 -4.71 -4.57
N LEU A 53 4.55 -4.28 -3.87
CA LEU A 53 4.20 -2.87 -3.67
C LEU A 53 5.34 -2.07 -3.00
N LEU A 54 6.11 -2.67 -2.08
CA LEU A 54 7.26 -2.03 -1.44
C LEU A 54 8.32 -1.53 -2.45
N ASN A 55 8.45 -2.19 -3.57
CA ASN A 55 9.43 -1.81 -4.60
C ASN A 55 8.83 -0.83 -5.62
N TRP A 56 7.75 -1.20 -6.31
CA TRP A 56 7.19 -0.32 -7.33
C TRP A 56 6.43 0.90 -6.77
N GLY A 57 6.00 0.84 -5.50
CA GLY A 57 5.42 1.98 -4.78
C GLY A 57 6.40 3.15 -4.56
N THR A 58 7.67 2.96 -4.90
CA THR A 58 8.69 4.03 -4.93
C THR A 58 8.64 4.86 -6.22
N ALA A 59 7.80 4.49 -7.19
CA ALA A 59 7.65 5.20 -8.46
C ALA A 59 7.17 6.65 -8.25
N PRO A 60 7.40 7.54 -9.24
CA PRO A 60 6.97 8.93 -9.16
C PRO A 60 5.47 9.07 -8.84
N PRO A 61 5.07 10.09 -8.05
CA PRO A 61 3.68 10.29 -7.63
C PRO A 61 2.68 10.34 -8.79
N ALA A 62 3.04 10.99 -9.90
CA ALA A 62 2.19 11.06 -11.09
C ALA A 62 1.91 9.68 -11.70
N THR A 63 2.88 8.75 -11.61
CA THR A 63 2.71 7.37 -12.07
C THR A 63 1.81 6.58 -11.12
N LEU A 64 2.00 6.74 -9.81
CA LEU A 64 1.16 6.10 -8.77
C LEU A 64 -0.28 6.61 -8.82
N GLU A 65 -0.49 7.90 -9.11
CA GLU A 65 -1.83 8.47 -9.25
C GLU A 65 -2.67 7.75 -10.31
N SER A 66 -2.04 7.28 -11.38
CA SER A 66 -2.72 6.49 -12.41
C SER A 66 -3.30 5.16 -11.88
N ILE A 67 -2.66 4.55 -10.87
CA ILE A 67 -3.16 3.35 -10.17
C ILE A 67 -4.23 3.76 -9.15
N SER A 68 -3.98 4.80 -8.34
CA SER A 68 -4.93 5.32 -7.36
C SER A 68 -6.26 5.70 -8.00
N SER A 69 -6.24 6.32 -9.18
CA SER A 69 -7.45 6.63 -9.94
C SER A 69 -8.26 5.39 -10.29
N LYS A 70 -7.60 4.29 -10.67
CA LYS A 70 -8.26 3.01 -10.96
C LYS A 70 -8.85 2.36 -9.70
N THR A 71 -8.16 2.41 -8.58
CA THR A 71 -8.70 1.89 -7.31
C THR A 71 -9.92 2.69 -6.84
N ARG A 72 -9.89 4.03 -6.98
CA ARG A 72 -11.06 4.89 -6.72
C ARG A 72 -12.25 4.57 -7.63
N LYS A 73 -11.99 4.25 -8.91
CA LYS A 73 -13.06 3.78 -9.80
C LYS A 73 -13.62 2.43 -9.34
N ALA A 74 -12.76 1.47 -8.98
CA ALA A 74 -13.18 0.14 -8.54
C ALA A 74 -14.02 0.19 -7.25
N ILE A 75 -13.62 1.01 -6.26
CA ILE A 75 -14.36 1.13 -4.99
C ILE A 75 -15.77 1.72 -5.22
N ARG A 76 -15.91 2.70 -6.13
CA ARG A 76 -17.24 3.25 -6.48
C ARG A 76 -18.13 2.21 -7.14
N ILE A 77 -17.56 1.35 -8.02
CA ILE A 77 -18.33 0.28 -8.67
C ILE A 77 -18.88 -0.71 -7.65
N ILE A 78 -18.05 -1.21 -6.73
CA ILE A 78 -18.51 -2.16 -5.71
C ILE A 78 -19.47 -1.55 -4.69
N SER A 79 -19.43 -0.22 -4.53
CA SER A 79 -20.33 0.53 -3.64
C SER A 79 -21.60 1.02 -4.35
N PHE A 80 -21.81 0.72 -5.61
CA PHE A 80 -22.93 1.21 -6.43
C PHE A 80 -23.01 2.74 -6.50
N LYS A 81 -21.86 3.43 -6.47
CA LYS A 81 -21.78 4.88 -6.47
C LYS A 81 -21.35 5.46 -7.81
N ASN A 82 -21.64 6.73 -8.03
CA ASN A 82 -21.31 7.48 -9.23
C ASN A 82 -19.85 7.97 -9.20
N LYS A 83 -19.35 8.42 -10.36
CA LYS A 83 -17.96 8.89 -10.53
C LYS A 83 -17.63 10.11 -9.65
N GLU A 84 -18.61 10.96 -9.38
CA GLU A 84 -18.45 12.21 -8.62
C GLU A 84 -18.43 12.01 -7.11
N GLU A 85 -18.91 10.86 -6.63
CA GLU A 85 -18.92 10.55 -5.19
C GLU A 85 -17.50 10.48 -4.63
N PRO A 86 -17.26 11.08 -3.45
CA PRO A 86 -15.97 10.99 -2.78
C PRO A 86 -15.63 9.52 -2.45
N SER A 87 -14.42 9.12 -2.77
CA SER A 87 -14.01 7.71 -2.61
C SER A 87 -13.53 7.36 -1.20
N THR A 88 -13.06 8.34 -0.43
CA THR A 88 -12.51 8.12 0.92
C THR A 88 -13.49 7.43 1.87
N PRO A 89 -14.76 7.88 2.00
CA PRO A 89 -15.73 7.18 2.85
C PRO A 89 -16.02 5.76 2.38
N LEU A 90 -15.94 5.50 1.06
CA LEU A 90 -16.17 4.18 0.50
C LEU A 90 -15.06 3.20 0.85
N PHE A 91 -13.80 3.64 0.82
CA PHE A 91 -12.66 2.86 1.30
C PHE A 91 -12.83 2.47 2.76
N LYS A 92 -13.24 3.41 3.60
CA LYS A 92 -13.52 3.18 5.03
C LYS A 92 -14.67 2.19 5.22
N LYS A 93 -15.80 2.39 4.51
CA LYS A 93 -16.98 1.49 4.54
C LYS A 93 -16.60 0.03 4.26
N HIS A 94 -15.78 -0.20 3.25
CA HIS A 94 -15.37 -1.56 2.87
C HIS A 94 -14.15 -2.08 3.63
N SER A 95 -13.58 -1.29 4.54
CA SER A 95 -12.31 -1.60 5.22
C SER A 95 -11.19 -1.93 4.23
N ILE A 96 -11.10 -1.15 3.15
CA ILE A 96 -10.08 -1.25 2.12
C ILE A 96 -9.17 -0.02 2.25
N LEU A 97 -7.86 -0.22 2.20
CA LEU A 97 -6.91 0.88 2.21
C LEU A 97 -6.72 1.43 0.79
N PRO A 98 -6.72 2.76 0.60
CA PRO A 98 -6.20 3.39 -0.60
C PRO A 98 -4.74 3.00 -0.85
N LEU A 99 -4.22 3.25 -2.05
CA LEU A 99 -2.89 2.83 -2.46
C LEU A 99 -1.78 3.35 -1.53
N GLU A 100 -1.86 4.61 -1.13
CA GLU A 100 -0.86 5.26 -0.27
C GLU A 100 -0.82 4.60 1.12
N GLN A 101 -1.95 4.46 1.78
CA GLN A 101 -2.06 3.82 3.09
C GLN A 101 -1.73 2.33 3.02
N ASN A 102 -2.00 1.67 1.88
CA ASN A 102 -1.57 0.29 1.69
C ASN A 102 -0.05 0.18 1.60
N LEU A 103 0.62 1.11 0.92
CA LEU A 103 2.07 1.21 0.90
C LEU A 103 2.63 1.45 2.31
N GLU A 104 2.06 2.39 3.06
CA GLU A 104 2.43 2.65 4.46
C GLU A 104 2.29 1.40 5.34
N LEU A 105 1.20 0.63 5.17
CA LEU A 105 1.01 -0.63 5.89
C LEU A 105 2.12 -1.64 5.58
N LYS A 106 2.52 -1.76 4.31
CA LYS A 106 3.62 -2.65 3.91
C LYS A 106 4.97 -2.18 4.46
N GLN A 107 5.24 -0.87 4.39
CA GLN A 107 6.45 -0.26 4.94
C GLN A 107 6.52 -0.42 6.47
N GLY A 108 5.45 -0.12 7.19
CA GLY A 108 5.37 -0.29 8.64
C GLY A 108 5.55 -1.76 9.06
N SER A 109 4.92 -2.69 8.34
CA SER A 109 5.08 -4.13 8.58
C SER A 109 6.51 -4.61 8.33
N PHE A 110 7.19 -4.05 7.32
CA PHE A 110 8.61 -4.34 7.08
C PHE A 110 9.48 -3.79 8.21
N MET A 111 9.25 -2.55 8.66
CA MET A 111 9.99 -1.92 9.75
C MET A 111 9.78 -2.67 11.06
N TRP A 112 8.56 -3.14 11.34
CA TRP A 112 8.28 -3.96 12.49
C TRP A 112 9.11 -5.27 12.47
N LYS A 113 9.16 -5.97 11.33
CA LYS A 113 9.97 -7.18 11.16
C LYS A 113 11.47 -6.88 11.30
N LEU A 114 11.93 -5.75 10.79
CA LEU A 114 13.32 -5.32 10.92
C LEU A 114 13.71 -5.14 12.39
N ASN A 115 12.89 -4.42 13.16
CA ASN A 115 13.13 -4.16 14.57
C ASN A 115 13.05 -5.41 15.46
N ASN A 116 12.28 -6.42 15.04
CA ASN A 116 12.16 -7.70 15.75
C ASN A 116 13.13 -8.78 15.22
N GLY A 117 14.14 -8.40 14.43
CA GLY A 117 15.18 -9.35 13.96
C GLY A 117 14.67 -10.41 13.00
N MET A 118 13.52 -10.23 12.37
CA MET A 118 12.90 -11.19 11.45
C MET A 118 13.33 -11.01 9.98
N ILE A 119 14.30 -10.12 9.73
CA ILE A 119 14.84 -9.84 8.39
C ILE A 119 16.28 -10.34 8.32
N PRO A 120 16.67 -10.97 7.20
CA PRO A 120 18.04 -11.44 7.02
C PRO A 120 19.06 -10.33 7.25
N PRO A 121 20.22 -10.61 7.90
CA PRO A 121 21.25 -9.62 8.18
C PRO A 121 21.75 -8.86 6.93
N SER A 122 21.81 -9.54 5.78
CA SER A 122 22.21 -8.94 4.49
C SER A 122 21.29 -7.78 4.07
N LEU A 123 20.00 -7.82 4.41
CA LEU A 123 19.06 -6.73 4.16
C LEU A 123 19.04 -5.72 5.31
N ALA A 124 19.13 -6.19 6.55
CA ALA A 124 19.14 -5.33 7.74
C ALA A 124 20.31 -4.35 7.76
N ASN A 125 21.48 -4.76 7.26
CA ASN A 125 22.69 -3.92 7.17
C ASN A 125 22.52 -2.68 6.29
N ASN A 126 21.54 -2.66 5.39
CA ASN A 126 21.21 -1.47 4.59
C ASN A 126 20.52 -0.36 5.41
N PHE A 127 20.07 -0.68 6.62
CA PHE A 127 19.48 0.26 7.56
C PHE A 127 20.54 0.61 8.60
N ARG A 128 21.13 1.81 8.51
CA ARG A 128 22.12 2.27 9.49
C ARG A 128 21.48 2.40 10.86
N GLN A 129 21.94 1.58 11.80
CA GLN A 129 21.57 1.68 13.21
C GLN A 129 22.63 2.50 13.96
N ARG A 130 22.18 3.49 14.74
CA ARG A 130 23.02 4.20 15.71
C ARG A 130 22.30 4.16 17.05
N ARG A 131 22.95 3.57 18.07
CA ARG A 131 22.39 3.43 19.43
C ARG A 131 20.98 2.79 19.47
N ASN A 132 20.79 1.64 18.79
CA ASN A 132 19.49 0.94 18.67
C ASN A 132 18.35 1.74 18.03
N GLN A 133 18.64 2.85 17.37
CA GLN A 133 17.65 3.59 16.56
C GLN A 133 18.05 3.55 15.10
N ILE A 134 17.05 3.32 14.23
CA ILE A 134 17.26 3.37 12.78
C ILE A 134 17.39 4.83 12.38
N ASN A 135 18.58 5.20 11.87
CA ASN A 135 18.82 6.57 11.44
C ASN A 135 18.14 6.88 10.10
N ILE A 136 17.51 8.04 10.05
CA ILE A 136 17.07 8.64 8.80
C ILE A 136 18.32 9.17 8.08
N VAL A 137 18.63 8.56 6.95
CA VAL A 137 19.70 9.07 6.07
C VAL A 137 19.07 10.13 5.16
N HIS A 138 19.53 11.36 5.22
CA HIS A 138 19.13 12.41 4.28
C HIS A 138 19.87 12.21 2.95
N ASN A 139 19.11 11.99 1.86
CA ASN A 139 19.66 11.95 0.52
C ASN A 139 19.24 13.18 -0.28
N ARG A 140 20.16 13.68 -1.12
CA ARG A 140 19.91 14.82 -2.03
C ARG A 140 18.96 14.48 -3.19
N LEU A 141 18.80 13.19 -3.53
CA LEU A 141 17.99 12.75 -4.67
C LEU A 141 16.56 12.43 -4.23
N GLN A 142 15.58 13.15 -4.75
CA GLN A 142 14.15 12.92 -4.47
C GLN A 142 13.69 11.49 -4.79
N ALA A 143 14.26 10.86 -5.82
CA ALA A 143 13.94 9.48 -6.21
C ALA A 143 14.27 8.46 -5.12
N SER A 144 15.24 8.74 -4.23
CA SER A 144 15.58 7.84 -3.12
C SER A 144 14.71 8.06 -1.88
N ASN A 145 14.01 9.18 -1.77
CA ASN A 145 13.18 9.49 -0.59
C ASN A 145 11.99 8.53 -0.44
N ASN A 146 11.50 7.94 -1.51
CA ASN A 146 10.43 6.96 -1.49
C ASN A 146 10.92 5.53 -1.25
N HIS A 147 12.24 5.29 -1.32
CA HIS A 147 12.79 3.96 -1.07
C HIS A 147 12.61 3.57 0.40
N ILE A 148 12.38 2.28 0.66
CA ILE A 148 12.07 1.75 2.01
C ILE A 148 13.14 2.13 3.05
N THR A 149 14.41 2.27 2.66
CA THR A 149 15.50 2.67 3.56
C THR A 149 15.36 4.11 4.10
N TYR A 150 14.55 4.95 3.45
CA TYR A 150 14.30 6.34 3.86
C TYR A 150 12.85 6.53 4.34
N ALA A 151 11.88 6.07 3.55
CA ALA A 151 10.47 6.18 3.89
C ALA A 151 10.12 5.36 5.13
N GLY A 152 10.68 4.15 5.25
CA GLY A 152 10.42 3.25 6.37
C GLY A 152 10.78 3.84 7.73
N PRO A 153 12.02 4.31 7.98
CA PRO A 153 12.40 4.93 9.24
C PRO A 153 11.57 6.17 9.61
N ARG A 154 11.21 7.00 8.63
CA ARG A 154 10.35 8.17 8.84
C ARG A 154 8.95 7.75 9.29
N LEU A 155 8.34 6.82 8.55
CA LEU A 155 7.05 6.26 8.91
C LEU A 155 7.08 5.62 10.30
N TRP A 156 8.15 4.88 10.62
CA TRP A 156 8.30 4.22 11.91
C TRP A 156 8.28 5.20 13.09
N GLN A 157 8.79 6.41 12.93
CA GLN A 157 8.75 7.43 14.00
C GLN A 157 7.32 7.91 14.27
N ILE A 158 6.45 7.94 13.25
CA ILE A 158 5.08 8.47 13.35
C ILE A 158 4.13 7.40 13.91
N ILE A 159 4.41 6.11 13.70
CA ILE A 159 3.56 5.03 14.21
C ILE A 159 3.49 5.09 15.75
N PRO A 160 2.28 5.03 16.36
CA PRO A 160 2.13 5.04 17.80
C PRO A 160 2.81 3.85 18.51
N ASP A 161 3.35 4.08 19.69
CA ASP A 161 4.14 3.06 20.41
C ASP A 161 3.28 1.87 20.88
N ASN A 162 1.99 2.06 21.14
CA ASN A 162 1.05 0.98 21.43
C ASN A 162 0.85 0.01 20.27
N ILE A 163 1.08 0.46 19.02
CA ILE A 163 1.07 -0.36 17.82
C ILE A 163 2.43 -1.02 17.63
N LYS A 164 3.54 -0.28 17.80
CA LYS A 164 4.90 -0.83 17.68
C LYS A 164 5.16 -1.98 18.65
N GLY A 165 4.63 -1.90 19.86
CA GLY A 165 4.80 -2.89 20.92
C GLY A 165 4.02 -4.21 20.75
N LYS A 166 3.33 -4.42 19.61
CA LYS A 166 2.62 -5.68 19.37
C LYS A 166 3.59 -6.87 19.24
N ALA A 167 3.27 -7.99 19.90
CA ALA A 167 4.15 -9.16 19.96
C ALA A 167 4.23 -9.95 18.64
N PHE A 168 3.20 -9.90 17.78
CA PHE A 168 3.12 -10.71 16.58
C PHE A 168 2.93 -9.86 15.31
N PRO A 169 3.51 -10.29 14.15
CA PRO A 169 3.39 -9.55 12.88
C PRO A 169 1.93 -9.31 12.46
N LYS A 170 1.07 -10.31 12.65
CA LYS A 170 -0.36 -10.22 12.32
C LYS A 170 -1.08 -9.20 13.21
N SER A 171 -0.80 -9.22 14.52
CA SER A 171 -1.37 -8.27 15.46
C SER A 171 -0.94 -6.84 15.15
N PHE A 172 0.34 -6.61 14.84
CA PHE A 172 0.85 -5.33 14.38
C PHE A 172 0.11 -4.88 13.11
N SER A 173 0.10 -5.71 12.06
CA SER A 173 -0.53 -5.36 10.78
C SER A 173 -2.02 -5.04 10.93
N THR A 174 -2.74 -5.78 11.78
CA THR A 174 -4.16 -5.52 12.03
C THR A 174 -4.36 -4.19 12.76
N SER A 175 -3.62 -3.93 13.84
CA SER A 175 -3.73 -2.68 14.60
C SER A 175 -3.31 -1.47 13.76
N PHE A 176 -2.24 -1.60 12.98
CA PHE A 176 -1.77 -0.51 12.12
C PHE A 176 -2.74 -0.25 10.96
N ARG A 177 -3.32 -1.30 10.37
CA ARG A 177 -4.38 -1.17 9.36
C ARG A 177 -5.59 -0.41 9.90
N THR A 178 -6.07 -0.74 11.10
CA THR A 178 -7.18 -0.03 11.75
C THR A 178 -6.84 1.44 11.94
N HIS A 179 -5.66 1.72 12.48
CA HIS A 179 -5.17 3.11 12.65
C HIS A 179 -5.16 3.90 11.33
N LEU A 180 -4.68 3.28 10.24
CA LEU A 180 -4.67 3.92 8.92
C LEU A 180 -6.09 4.12 8.35
N LEU A 181 -7.03 3.22 8.61
CA LEU A 181 -8.43 3.39 8.21
C LEU A 181 -9.12 4.51 9.01
N ASP A 182 -8.80 4.63 10.29
CA ASP A 182 -9.35 5.68 11.16
C ASP A 182 -8.82 7.06 10.80
N SER A 183 -7.58 7.15 10.31
CA SER A 183 -6.96 8.40 9.84
C SER A 183 -7.49 8.88 8.48
N LEU A 184 -8.28 8.08 7.77
CA LEU A 184 -8.96 8.51 6.56
C LEU A 184 -10.11 9.49 6.92
N SER A 185 -9.85 10.76 6.79
CA SER A 185 -10.81 11.86 6.98
C SER A 185 -11.42 12.30 5.65
#